data_0965d1c2f269dd4a084551e993bd78f9
#
_entry.id   0965d1c2f269dd4a084551e993bd78f9
#
_cell.length_a   1.000
_cell.length_b   1.000
_cell.length_c   1.000
_cell.angle_alpha   90.00
_cell.angle_beta   90.00
_cell.angle_gamma   90.00
#
_symmetry.space_group_name_H-M   'P 1'
#
loop_
_entity.id
_entity.type
_entity.pdbx_description
1 polymer ?
#
loop_
_entity_poly.entity_id
_entity_poly.type
_entity_poly.pdbx_seq_one_letter_code
_entity_poly.pdbx_strand_id
1 'polypeptide(L)'
;KNPPRGVTFELFIKDKGNKVKDRRPEASNELPHYPNTEQLQAEDWEESGYLLFEVSTLEGEKVARFTRKDMSGIERFTWNGKYSSTAEISSRNEPNTNPSTTTFVLPGTYVISVYRSTNGVLNELIKGHSFEVNHLYNYENIDMEFNLEVDRAYAKSNAVMSKFNELGNELTELRAGLRNTPGTSIADLTSARAIEVSLNQLGLLLNGNPSLTKREVESAPSLGDVIGLLTWGAWNHRGAPTGTMNNLLEDARLMISDAQTQLDKIIESVDALEEKAKAQG
;
A
#
# COMPACT_ATOMS: atom_id res chain seq x y z
N LYS A 1 -27.11 -12.25 -12.68
CA LYS A 1 -25.93 -11.49 -12.22
C LYS A 1 -24.72 -12.09 -12.90
N ASN A 2 -23.90 -11.28 -13.56
CA ASN A 2 -22.69 -11.78 -14.21
C ASN A 2 -21.75 -12.37 -13.17
N PRO A 3 -21.01 -13.46 -13.49
CA PRO A 3 -19.99 -13.98 -12.60
C PRO A 3 -18.93 -12.93 -12.32
N PRO A 4 -18.28 -12.96 -11.15
CA PRO A 4 -17.19 -12.04 -10.84
C PRO A 4 -16.06 -12.21 -11.88
N ARG A 5 -15.48 -11.10 -12.31
CA ARG A 5 -14.31 -11.13 -13.20
C ARG A 5 -13.10 -11.63 -12.42
N GLY A 6 -12.32 -12.52 -13.00
CA GLY A 6 -11.09 -13.04 -12.43
C GLY A 6 -11.05 -14.55 -12.34
N VAL A 7 -10.07 -15.06 -11.62
CA VAL A 7 -9.87 -16.48 -11.38
C VAL A 7 -10.55 -16.87 -10.07
N THR A 8 -11.49 -17.80 -10.13
CA THR A 8 -12.20 -18.30 -8.93
C THR A 8 -11.55 -19.58 -8.45
N PHE A 9 -11.18 -19.60 -7.19
CA PHE A 9 -10.61 -20.75 -6.51
C PHE A 9 -11.62 -21.31 -5.51
N GLU A 10 -11.66 -22.64 -5.41
CA GLU A 10 -12.34 -23.35 -4.34
C GLU A 10 -11.29 -24.06 -3.49
N LEU A 11 -11.33 -23.83 -2.19
CA LEU A 11 -10.37 -24.35 -1.25
C LEU A 11 -11.11 -25.08 -0.13
N PHE A 12 -10.70 -26.32 0.16
CA PHE A 12 -11.16 -27.05 1.33
C PHE A 12 -10.08 -27.04 2.40
N ILE A 13 -10.43 -26.50 3.56
CA ILE A 13 -9.55 -26.47 4.74
C ILE A 13 -10.19 -27.32 5.82
N LYS A 14 -9.50 -28.42 6.20
CA LYS A 14 -10.03 -29.39 7.15
C LYS A 14 -10.31 -28.77 8.52
N ASP A 15 -9.33 -28.05 9.05
CA ASP A 15 -9.39 -27.51 10.41
C ASP A 15 -9.05 -26.03 10.41
N LYS A 16 -9.76 -25.25 11.22
CA LYS A 16 -9.39 -23.87 11.56
C LYS A 16 -8.21 -23.88 12.54
N GLY A 17 -7.31 -22.91 12.43
CA GLY A 17 -6.27 -22.69 13.44
C GLY A 17 -6.93 -22.33 14.78
N ASN A 18 -6.83 -23.22 15.76
CA ASN A 18 -7.42 -23.01 17.07
C ASN A 18 -6.57 -22.03 17.87
N LYS A 19 -7.19 -20.97 18.38
CA LYS A 19 -6.57 -20.09 19.36
C LYS A 19 -6.25 -20.86 20.66
N VAL A 20 -5.27 -20.38 21.42
CA VAL A 20 -4.93 -20.95 22.74
C VAL A 20 -6.17 -21.01 23.62
N LYS A 21 -7.00 -19.95 23.60
CA LYS A 21 -8.27 -19.90 24.31
C LYS A 21 -9.25 -21.00 23.89
N ASP A 22 -9.31 -21.34 22.60
CA ASP A 22 -10.23 -22.38 22.08
C ASP A 22 -9.73 -23.80 22.40
N ARG A 23 -8.48 -23.96 22.81
CA ARG A 23 -7.87 -25.23 23.22
C ARG A 23 -8.04 -25.52 24.71
N ARG A 24 -8.65 -24.65 25.47
CA ARG A 24 -8.95 -24.94 26.87
C ARG A 24 -9.84 -26.19 26.93
N PRO A 25 -9.56 -27.16 27.84
CA PRO A 25 -10.47 -28.25 28.09
C PRO A 25 -11.85 -27.67 28.40
N GLU A 26 -12.89 -28.13 27.71
CA GLU A 26 -14.25 -27.85 28.16
C GLU A 26 -14.34 -28.27 29.63
N ALA A 27 -14.90 -27.38 30.46
CA ALA A 27 -15.03 -27.60 31.88
C ALA A 27 -15.75 -28.93 32.08
N SER A 28 -15.00 -30.01 32.37
CA SER A 28 -15.57 -31.24 32.92
C SER A 28 -16.20 -30.84 34.24
N ASN A 29 -17.21 -31.58 34.70
CA ASN A 29 -17.95 -31.34 35.96
C ASN A 29 -17.05 -31.31 37.22
N GLU A 30 -15.75 -31.44 37.08
CA GLU A 30 -14.70 -31.21 38.04
C GLU A 30 -14.27 -29.75 37.93
N LEU A 31 -14.10 -29.08 39.05
CA LEU A 31 -13.78 -27.67 39.29
C LEU A 31 -13.18 -26.89 38.06
N PRO A 32 -13.74 -25.75 37.68
CA PRO A 32 -13.26 -25.03 36.54
C PRO A 32 -11.75 -24.72 36.69
N HIS A 33 -10.96 -25.19 35.75
CA HIS A 33 -9.54 -24.89 35.69
C HIS A 33 -9.40 -23.40 35.23
N TYR A 34 -9.08 -22.55 36.18
CA TYR A 34 -8.76 -21.14 35.84
C TYR A 34 -7.33 -21.06 35.32
N PRO A 35 -7.10 -20.48 34.13
CA PRO A 35 -5.77 -20.26 33.62
C PRO A 35 -5.00 -19.33 34.56
N ASN A 36 -3.70 -19.58 34.69
CA ASN A 36 -2.82 -18.66 35.41
C ASN A 36 -2.60 -17.36 34.66
N THR A 37 -1.97 -16.36 35.30
CA THR A 37 -1.74 -15.02 34.70
C THR A 37 -0.92 -15.11 33.44
N GLU A 38 0.08 -15.98 33.35
CA GLU A 38 0.93 -16.16 32.17
C GLU A 38 0.14 -16.73 30.98
N GLN A 39 -0.77 -17.66 31.24
CA GLN A 39 -1.66 -18.23 30.22
C GLN A 39 -2.65 -17.18 29.71
N LEU A 40 -3.20 -16.35 30.58
CA LEU A 40 -4.08 -15.24 30.19
C LEU A 40 -3.34 -14.21 29.34
N GLN A 41 -2.12 -13.85 29.73
CA GLN A 41 -1.28 -12.94 28.93
C GLN A 41 -0.95 -13.53 27.56
N ALA A 42 -0.62 -14.82 27.48
CA ALA A 42 -0.35 -15.49 26.22
C ALA A 42 -1.58 -15.50 25.28
N GLU A 43 -2.79 -15.64 25.86
CA GLU A 43 -4.04 -15.55 25.11
C GLU A 43 -4.33 -14.12 24.61
N ASP A 44 -4.06 -13.11 25.44
CA ASP A 44 -4.27 -11.71 25.10
C ASP A 44 -3.28 -11.23 24.01
N TRP A 45 -2.10 -11.81 23.96
CA TRP A 45 -1.05 -11.47 22.97
C TRP A 45 -1.13 -12.34 21.70
N GLU A 46 -2.01 -13.34 21.69
CA GLU A 46 -2.13 -14.24 20.54
C GLU A 46 -2.67 -13.50 19.31
N GLU A 47 -1.89 -13.48 18.24
CA GLU A 47 -2.31 -12.92 16.95
C GLU A 47 -3.46 -13.75 16.37
N SER A 48 -4.44 -13.06 15.78
CA SER A 48 -5.51 -13.73 15.04
C SER A 48 -4.96 -14.41 13.80
N GLY A 49 -5.19 -15.73 13.68
CA GLY A 49 -4.77 -16.47 12.49
C GLY A 49 -5.41 -15.96 11.21
N TYR A 50 -4.67 -16.04 10.11
CA TYR A 50 -5.14 -15.69 8.77
C TYR A 50 -4.57 -16.64 7.73
N LEU A 51 -5.23 -16.67 6.57
CA LEU A 51 -4.73 -17.33 5.37
C LEU A 51 -4.05 -16.30 4.48
N LEU A 52 -2.84 -16.62 4.04
CA LEU A 52 -2.07 -15.82 3.07
C LEU A 52 -2.05 -16.55 1.73
N PHE A 53 -2.51 -15.85 0.70
CA PHE A 53 -2.48 -16.31 -0.68
C PHE A 53 -1.39 -15.57 -1.42
N GLU A 54 -0.58 -16.31 -2.15
CA GLU A 54 0.50 -15.79 -2.96
C GLU A 54 0.40 -16.31 -4.38
N VAL A 55 0.27 -15.40 -5.34
CA VAL A 55 0.26 -15.71 -6.77
C VAL A 55 1.61 -15.34 -7.35
N SER A 56 2.22 -16.24 -8.11
CA SER A 56 3.50 -16.03 -8.79
C SER A 56 3.46 -16.53 -10.23
N THR A 57 4.43 -16.11 -11.03
CA THR A 57 4.72 -16.71 -12.34
C THR A 57 5.37 -18.09 -12.15
N LEU A 58 5.56 -18.85 -13.23
CA LEU A 58 6.29 -20.12 -13.19
C LEU A 58 7.76 -19.93 -12.80
N GLU A 59 8.34 -18.78 -13.11
CA GLU A 59 9.71 -18.40 -12.77
C GLU A 59 9.85 -17.97 -11.30
N GLY A 60 8.72 -17.88 -10.56
CA GLY A 60 8.70 -17.54 -9.15
C GLY A 60 8.57 -16.05 -8.85
N GLU A 61 8.39 -15.20 -9.87
CA GLU A 61 8.12 -13.78 -9.68
C GLU A 61 6.76 -13.57 -9.00
N LYS A 62 6.73 -12.81 -7.91
CA LYS A 62 5.52 -12.56 -7.13
C LYS A 62 4.63 -11.52 -7.82
N VAL A 63 3.42 -11.93 -8.13
CA VAL A 63 2.42 -11.14 -8.87
C VAL A 63 1.42 -10.50 -7.93
N ALA A 64 0.87 -11.31 -7.03
CA ALA A 64 -0.12 -10.82 -6.08
C ALA A 64 -0.02 -11.54 -4.73
N ARG A 65 -0.33 -10.80 -3.67
CA ARG A 65 -0.44 -11.32 -2.31
C ARG A 65 -1.66 -10.71 -1.65
N PHE A 66 -2.47 -11.53 -1.00
CA PHE A 66 -3.65 -11.09 -0.27
C PHE A 66 -3.97 -12.03 0.88
N THR A 67 -4.73 -11.54 1.85
CA THR A 67 -5.07 -12.29 3.06
C THR A 67 -6.56 -12.51 3.19
N ARG A 68 -6.94 -13.56 3.94
CA ARG A 68 -8.31 -13.86 4.35
C ARG A 68 -8.30 -14.31 5.81
N LYS A 69 -9.43 -14.15 6.49
CA LYS A 69 -9.59 -14.71 7.85
C LYS A 69 -9.37 -16.21 7.83
N ASP A 70 -8.74 -16.75 8.87
CA ASP A 70 -8.60 -18.20 9.01
C ASP A 70 -9.97 -18.85 9.21
N MET A 71 -10.17 -19.98 8.53
CA MET A 71 -11.46 -20.66 8.46
C MET A 71 -11.30 -22.16 8.22
N SER A 72 -12.37 -22.90 8.40
CA SER A 72 -12.49 -24.32 8.04
C SER A 72 -13.68 -24.56 7.11
N GLY A 73 -13.64 -25.64 6.37
CA GLY A 73 -14.67 -25.98 5.40
C GLY A 73 -14.30 -25.60 3.97
N ILE A 74 -15.32 -25.45 3.12
CA ILE A 74 -15.17 -25.07 1.73
C ILE A 74 -15.30 -23.56 1.61
N GLU A 75 -14.29 -22.93 1.05
CA GLU A 75 -14.27 -21.51 0.72
C GLU A 75 -14.09 -21.30 -0.76
N ARG A 76 -14.87 -20.36 -1.28
CA ARG A 76 -14.75 -19.90 -2.65
C ARG A 76 -14.35 -18.42 -2.64
N PHE A 77 -13.26 -18.09 -3.34
CA PHE A 77 -12.82 -16.71 -3.51
C PHE A 77 -12.40 -16.45 -4.95
N THR A 78 -12.45 -15.19 -5.35
CA THR A 78 -12.06 -14.78 -6.70
C THR A 78 -10.91 -13.78 -6.60
N TRP A 79 -9.80 -14.11 -7.27
CA TRP A 79 -8.75 -13.14 -7.53
C TRP A 79 -9.09 -12.39 -8.82
N ASN A 80 -9.01 -11.07 -8.80
CA ASN A 80 -9.42 -10.21 -9.89
C ASN A 80 -8.47 -10.22 -11.12
N GLY A 81 -7.37 -10.99 -11.08
CA GLY A 81 -6.36 -11.05 -12.14
C GLY A 81 -5.49 -9.80 -12.27
N LYS A 82 -5.30 -9.06 -11.19
CA LYS A 82 -4.46 -7.87 -11.17
C LYS A 82 -3.19 -8.08 -10.32
N TYR A 83 -2.15 -7.31 -10.62
CA TYR A 83 -0.99 -7.22 -9.75
C TYR A 83 -1.39 -6.70 -8.37
N SER A 84 -0.56 -6.98 -7.36
CA SER A 84 -0.73 -6.38 -6.04
C SER A 84 -0.72 -4.86 -6.13
N SER A 85 -1.48 -4.21 -5.27
CA SER A 85 -1.47 -2.76 -5.18
C SER A 85 -0.07 -2.25 -4.86
N THR A 86 0.33 -1.22 -5.56
CA THR A 86 1.55 -0.44 -5.29
C THR A 86 1.26 0.76 -4.38
N ALA A 87 0.02 0.87 -3.89
CA ALA A 87 -0.33 1.88 -2.92
C ALA A 87 0.43 1.66 -1.61
N GLU A 88 0.68 2.75 -0.91
CA GLU A 88 1.31 2.72 0.41
C GLU A 88 0.58 1.76 1.36
N ILE A 89 1.37 0.98 2.09
CA ILE A 89 0.86 0.13 3.16
C ILE A 89 0.77 0.97 4.43
N SER A 90 -0.45 1.30 4.82
CA SER A 90 -0.71 1.98 6.09
C SER A 90 -1.06 0.97 7.17
N SER A 91 -0.53 1.17 8.37
CA SER A 91 -0.89 0.36 9.55
C SER A 91 -2.37 0.47 9.93
N ARG A 92 -3.08 1.47 9.40
CA ARG A 92 -4.52 1.67 9.59
C ARG A 92 -5.37 0.92 8.57
N ASN A 93 -4.77 0.49 7.47
CA ASN A 93 -5.46 -0.25 6.43
C ASN A 93 -5.30 -1.74 6.73
N GLU A 94 -6.42 -2.43 6.90
CA GLU A 94 -6.40 -3.89 6.84
C GLU A 94 -5.77 -4.33 5.51
N PRO A 95 -5.11 -5.51 5.48
CA PRO A 95 -4.49 -6.02 4.27
C PRO A 95 -5.45 -5.90 3.09
N ASN A 96 -5.01 -5.27 2.02
CA ASN A 96 -5.84 -5.01 0.84
C ASN A 96 -6.26 -6.34 0.22
N THR A 97 -7.52 -6.71 0.44
CA THR A 97 -8.08 -7.98 -0.04
C THR A 97 -8.44 -7.95 -1.52
N ASN A 98 -8.39 -6.77 -2.14
CA ASN A 98 -8.78 -6.63 -3.56
C ASN A 98 -8.11 -5.40 -4.18
N PRO A 99 -6.86 -5.52 -4.68
CA PRO A 99 -6.16 -4.42 -5.32
C PRO A 99 -6.94 -3.96 -6.56
N SER A 100 -7.54 -2.77 -6.49
CA SER A 100 -8.33 -2.20 -7.60
C SER A 100 -7.54 -1.23 -8.46
N THR A 101 -6.35 -0.84 -8.02
CA THR A 101 -5.57 0.30 -8.56
C THR A 101 -4.28 -0.15 -9.22
N THR A 102 -4.34 -1.21 -10.02
CA THR A 102 -3.20 -1.71 -10.79
C THR A 102 -3.67 -2.32 -12.10
N THR A 103 -2.72 -2.61 -12.99
CA THR A 103 -3.00 -3.26 -14.25
C THR A 103 -3.34 -4.75 -14.09
N PHE A 104 -4.00 -5.32 -15.08
CA PHE A 104 -4.24 -6.76 -15.16
C PHE A 104 -2.95 -7.51 -15.49
N VAL A 105 -2.83 -8.74 -14.99
CA VAL A 105 -1.73 -9.62 -15.38
C VAL A 105 -1.86 -10.06 -16.84
N LEU A 106 -0.74 -10.42 -17.44
CA LEU A 106 -0.71 -11.01 -18.79
C LEU A 106 -1.40 -12.37 -18.82
N PRO A 107 -1.94 -12.79 -19.97
CA PRO A 107 -2.28 -14.19 -20.18
C PRO A 107 -1.06 -15.07 -19.99
N GLY A 108 -1.27 -16.20 -19.33
CA GLY A 108 -0.20 -17.14 -19.07
C GLY A 108 -0.52 -18.08 -17.92
N THR A 109 0.44 -18.91 -17.60
CA THR A 109 0.35 -19.85 -16.48
C THR A 109 0.91 -19.22 -15.21
N TYR A 110 0.13 -19.27 -14.16
CA TYR A 110 0.45 -18.76 -12.82
C TYR A 110 0.37 -19.88 -11.81
N VAL A 111 0.95 -19.61 -10.64
CA VAL A 111 1.00 -20.56 -9.53
C VAL A 111 0.44 -19.87 -8.30
N ILE A 112 -0.49 -20.52 -7.60
CA ILE A 112 -0.98 -20.05 -6.31
C ILE A 112 -0.45 -20.95 -5.19
N SER A 113 0.07 -20.33 -4.14
CA SER A 113 0.44 -20.98 -2.88
C SER A 113 -0.41 -20.40 -1.75
N VAL A 114 -0.76 -21.24 -0.79
CA VAL A 114 -1.59 -20.84 0.37
C VAL A 114 -0.87 -21.21 1.64
N TYR A 115 -0.76 -20.24 2.53
CA TYR A 115 -0.16 -20.40 3.85
C TYR A 115 -1.18 -20.04 4.92
N ARG A 116 -1.06 -20.69 6.09
CA ARG A 116 -1.78 -20.29 7.30
C ARG A 116 -0.80 -19.64 8.26
N SER A 117 -1.12 -18.44 8.73
CA SER A 117 -0.46 -17.84 9.88
C SER A 117 -1.14 -18.30 11.15
N THR A 118 -0.32 -18.77 12.11
CA THR A 118 -0.76 -19.08 13.46
C THR A 118 0.25 -18.43 14.40
N ASN A 119 -0.17 -17.39 15.11
CA ASN A 119 0.68 -16.60 15.99
C ASN A 119 2.03 -16.19 15.35
N GLY A 120 1.94 -15.62 14.15
CA GLY A 120 3.11 -15.15 13.38
C GLY A 120 3.90 -16.23 12.63
N VAL A 121 3.60 -17.51 12.83
CA VAL A 121 4.24 -18.62 12.12
C VAL A 121 3.43 -19.01 10.89
N LEU A 122 4.07 -18.93 9.71
CA LEU A 122 3.45 -19.31 8.44
C LEU A 122 3.70 -20.80 8.15
N ASN A 123 2.63 -21.55 7.99
CA ASN A 123 2.64 -22.95 7.58
C ASN A 123 2.03 -23.10 6.20
N GLU A 124 2.72 -23.76 5.28
CA GLU A 124 2.26 -23.99 3.92
C GLU A 124 1.13 -25.03 3.93
N LEU A 125 -0.04 -24.63 3.37
CA LEU A 125 -1.19 -25.51 3.21
C LEU A 125 -1.26 -26.06 1.78
N ILE A 126 -0.96 -25.24 0.79
CA ILE A 126 -0.96 -25.61 -0.64
C ILE A 126 0.34 -25.10 -1.25
N LYS A 127 1.10 -26.02 -1.81
CA LYS A 127 2.36 -25.77 -2.48
C LYS A 127 2.14 -25.73 -3.97
N GLY A 128 2.09 -24.52 -4.52
CA GLY A 128 2.21 -24.29 -5.95
C GLY A 128 1.16 -24.99 -6.82
N HIS A 129 -0.11 -24.59 -6.72
CA HIS A 129 -1.13 -25.06 -7.67
C HIS A 129 -1.13 -24.16 -8.92
N SER A 130 -0.88 -24.76 -10.10
CA SER A 130 -0.84 -24.02 -11.36
C SER A 130 -2.24 -23.80 -11.92
N PHE A 131 -2.45 -22.65 -12.57
CA PHE A 131 -3.68 -22.28 -13.25
C PHE A 131 -3.36 -21.35 -14.42
N GLU A 132 -4.28 -21.26 -15.39
CA GLU A 132 -4.13 -20.42 -16.56
C GLU A 132 -5.00 -19.16 -16.46
N VAL A 133 -4.44 -18.05 -16.87
CA VAL A 133 -5.15 -16.79 -17.08
C VAL A 133 -5.24 -16.54 -18.58
N ASN A 134 -6.46 -16.41 -19.08
CA ASN A 134 -6.73 -16.17 -20.49
C ASN A 134 -7.53 -14.87 -20.64
N HIS A 135 -7.30 -14.15 -21.73
CA HIS A 135 -8.17 -13.03 -22.10
C HIS A 135 -9.50 -13.54 -22.62
N LEU A 136 -10.59 -12.89 -22.19
CA LEU A 136 -11.93 -13.13 -22.73
C LEU A 136 -12.07 -12.72 -24.21
N TYR A 137 -11.23 -11.78 -24.65
CA TYR A 137 -11.23 -11.25 -26.01
C TYR A 137 -9.79 -11.14 -26.51
N ASN A 138 -9.58 -11.42 -27.79
CA ASN A 138 -8.31 -11.14 -28.45
C ASN A 138 -8.16 -9.62 -28.61
N TYR A 139 -7.43 -9.02 -27.71
CA TYR A 139 -6.98 -7.63 -27.87
C TYR A 139 -5.66 -7.65 -28.63
N GLU A 140 -5.70 -7.37 -29.90
CA GLU A 140 -4.52 -7.07 -30.70
C GLU A 140 -4.00 -5.71 -30.24
N ASN A 141 -2.71 -5.64 -29.89
CA ASN A 141 -1.99 -4.40 -29.56
C ASN A 141 -2.14 -3.82 -28.14
N ILE A 142 -2.34 -4.62 -27.10
CA ILE A 142 -2.14 -4.11 -25.74
C ILE A 142 -0.64 -3.95 -25.48
N ASP A 143 -0.21 -2.73 -25.17
CA ASP A 143 1.15 -2.46 -24.69
C ASP A 143 1.21 -2.64 -23.17
N MET A 144 1.67 -3.81 -22.77
CA MET A 144 1.76 -4.16 -21.34
C MET A 144 2.95 -3.48 -20.67
N GLU A 145 4.02 -3.23 -21.41
CA GLU A 145 5.18 -2.53 -20.87
C GLU A 145 4.78 -1.10 -20.48
N PHE A 146 4.04 -0.42 -21.34
CA PHE A 146 3.47 0.88 -21.01
C PHE A 146 2.61 0.85 -19.75
N ASN A 147 1.71 -0.14 -19.61
CA ASN A 147 0.86 -0.26 -18.43
C ASN A 147 1.67 -0.49 -17.14
N LEU A 148 2.72 -1.31 -17.20
CA LEU A 148 3.62 -1.52 -16.06
C LEU A 148 4.42 -0.26 -15.72
N GLU A 149 4.80 0.54 -16.71
CA GLU A 149 5.44 1.83 -16.47
C GLU A 149 4.51 2.84 -15.81
N VAL A 150 3.24 2.86 -16.21
CA VAL A 150 2.20 3.66 -15.54
C VAL A 150 2.03 3.23 -14.08
N ASP A 151 1.96 1.93 -13.81
CA ASP A 151 1.87 1.41 -12.44
C ASP A 151 3.10 1.78 -11.60
N ARG A 152 4.30 1.76 -12.21
CA ARG A 152 5.55 2.23 -11.55
C ARG A 152 5.52 3.73 -11.25
N ALA A 153 5.04 4.54 -12.20
CA ALA A 153 4.90 5.98 -11.97
C ALA A 153 3.88 6.27 -10.86
N TYR A 154 2.75 5.58 -10.86
CA TYR A 154 1.75 5.66 -9.81
C TYR A 154 2.33 5.27 -8.42
N ALA A 155 3.08 4.18 -8.35
CA ALA A 155 3.73 3.74 -7.11
C ALA A 155 4.70 4.81 -6.56
N LYS A 156 5.56 5.36 -7.44
CA LYS A 156 6.51 6.41 -7.06
C LYS A 156 5.80 7.69 -6.60
N SER A 157 4.75 8.10 -7.30
CA SER A 157 3.95 9.26 -6.89
C SER A 157 3.33 9.06 -5.50
N ASN A 158 2.78 7.88 -5.22
CA ASN A 158 2.24 7.55 -3.91
C ASN A 158 3.32 7.57 -2.82
N ALA A 159 4.51 7.05 -3.09
CA ALA A 159 5.62 7.06 -2.13
C ALA A 159 6.07 8.50 -1.80
N VAL A 160 6.15 9.39 -2.80
CA VAL A 160 6.45 10.80 -2.61
C VAL A 160 5.36 11.48 -1.78
N MET A 161 4.09 11.23 -2.09
CA MET A 161 2.96 11.80 -1.37
C MET A 161 2.91 11.35 0.09
N SER A 162 3.19 10.07 0.33
CA SER A 162 3.26 9.51 1.67
C SER A 162 4.35 10.18 2.50
N LYS A 163 5.57 10.24 1.94
CA LYS A 163 6.69 10.86 2.65
C LYS A 163 6.48 12.36 2.88
N PHE A 164 5.85 13.06 1.93
CA PHE A 164 5.42 14.43 2.12
C PHE A 164 4.47 14.60 3.32
N ASN A 165 3.48 13.71 3.46
CA ASN A 165 2.53 13.76 4.57
C ASN A 165 3.19 13.42 5.92
N GLU A 166 4.07 12.40 5.96
CA GLU A 166 4.86 12.06 7.15
C GLU A 166 5.69 13.27 7.60
N LEU A 167 6.43 13.86 6.68
CA LEU A 167 7.30 15.00 6.96
C LEU A 167 6.51 16.22 7.45
N GLY A 168 5.28 16.41 6.95
CA GLY A 168 4.37 17.45 7.45
C GLY A 168 3.98 17.26 8.90
N ASN A 169 3.72 16.02 9.32
CA ASN A 169 3.43 15.66 10.70
C ASN A 169 4.68 15.84 11.59
N GLU A 170 5.82 15.31 11.17
CA GLU A 170 7.10 15.40 11.84
C GLU A 170 7.52 16.86 12.08
N LEU A 171 7.43 17.70 11.06
CA LEU A 171 7.72 19.13 11.16
C LEU A 171 6.76 19.84 12.14
N THR A 172 5.51 19.42 12.19
CA THR A 172 4.52 19.96 13.12
C THR A 172 4.90 19.64 14.57
N GLU A 173 5.30 18.40 14.83
CA GLU A 173 5.76 17.94 16.15
C GLU A 173 7.07 18.62 16.54
N LEU A 174 8.04 18.70 15.63
CA LEU A 174 9.32 19.38 15.85
C LEU A 174 9.11 20.86 16.22
N ARG A 175 8.26 21.56 15.50
CA ARG A 175 7.91 22.96 15.80
C ARG A 175 7.25 23.14 17.16
N ALA A 176 6.40 22.19 17.54
CA ALA A 176 5.79 22.21 18.87
C ALA A 176 6.87 22.00 19.96
N GLY A 177 7.80 21.06 19.76
CA GLY A 177 8.94 20.84 20.63
C GLY A 177 9.82 22.08 20.76
N LEU A 178 10.24 22.68 19.66
CA LEU A 178 11.07 23.88 19.63
C LEU A 178 10.45 25.07 20.39
N ARG A 179 9.13 25.25 20.31
CA ARG A 179 8.42 26.33 21.03
C ARG A 179 8.37 26.13 22.52
N ASN A 180 8.43 24.89 22.99
CA ASN A 180 8.28 24.53 24.39
C ASN A 180 9.62 24.25 25.10
N THR A 181 10.74 24.23 24.36
CA THR A 181 12.07 23.97 24.92
C THR A 181 12.77 25.29 25.23
N PRO A 182 13.10 25.57 26.50
CA PRO A 182 13.70 26.88 26.90
C PRO A 182 15.05 27.19 26.24
N GLY A 183 15.81 26.15 25.82
CA GLY A 183 17.11 26.30 25.17
C GLY A 183 17.06 26.63 23.68
N THR A 184 15.87 26.58 23.06
CA THR A 184 15.68 26.81 21.62
C THR A 184 15.99 28.26 21.24
N SER A 185 16.80 28.44 20.20
CA SER A 185 17.09 29.77 19.68
C SER A 185 15.97 30.29 18.78
N ILE A 186 15.84 31.64 18.68
CA ILE A 186 14.90 32.27 17.73
C ILE A 186 15.25 31.87 16.29
N ALA A 187 16.54 31.67 15.98
CA ALA A 187 16.99 31.23 14.67
C ALA A 187 16.43 29.83 14.29
N ASP A 188 16.30 28.91 15.25
CA ASP A 188 15.76 27.57 15.01
C ASP A 188 14.27 27.63 14.69
N LEU A 189 13.51 28.49 15.35
CA LEU A 189 12.09 28.73 15.04
C LEU A 189 11.93 29.34 13.64
N THR A 190 12.84 30.23 13.24
CA THR A 190 12.85 30.82 11.89
C THR A 190 13.16 29.77 10.83
N SER A 191 14.14 28.90 11.10
CA SER A 191 14.51 27.78 10.22
C SER A 191 13.34 26.81 10.04
N ALA A 192 12.68 26.43 11.12
CA ALA A 192 11.49 25.58 11.07
C ALA A 192 10.37 26.20 10.21
N ARG A 193 10.19 27.52 10.26
CA ARG A 193 9.23 28.22 9.41
C ARG A 193 9.65 28.21 7.94
N ALA A 194 10.93 28.37 7.64
CA ALA A 194 11.44 28.30 6.28
C ALA A 194 11.22 26.91 5.66
N ILE A 195 11.48 25.84 6.43
CA ILE A 195 11.21 24.46 6.05
C ILE A 195 9.70 24.26 5.74
N GLU A 196 8.82 24.76 6.61
CA GLU A 196 7.38 24.70 6.40
C GLU A 196 6.95 25.38 5.09
N VAL A 197 7.53 26.53 4.76
CA VAL A 197 7.25 27.22 3.49
C VAL A 197 7.69 26.38 2.30
N SER A 198 8.89 25.75 2.37
CA SER A 198 9.36 24.87 1.31
C SER A 198 8.45 23.63 1.15
N LEU A 199 8.00 23.04 2.25
CA LEU A 199 7.05 21.92 2.22
C LEU A 199 5.71 22.34 1.61
N ASN A 200 5.20 23.53 1.93
CA ASN A 200 3.98 24.05 1.33
C ASN A 200 4.14 24.30 -0.19
N GLN A 201 5.32 24.74 -0.64
CA GLN A 201 5.60 24.90 -2.08
C GLN A 201 5.60 23.55 -2.79
N LEU A 202 6.22 22.53 -2.21
CA LEU A 202 6.14 21.15 -2.72
C LEU A 202 4.68 20.67 -2.77
N GLY A 203 3.89 20.99 -1.74
CA GLY A 203 2.45 20.69 -1.71
C GLY A 203 1.67 21.27 -2.88
N LEU A 204 2.05 22.44 -3.41
CA LEU A 204 1.43 23.01 -4.62
C LEU A 204 1.75 22.19 -5.87
N LEU A 205 2.97 21.68 -6.00
CA LEU A 205 3.35 20.78 -7.09
C LEU A 205 2.57 19.46 -7.04
N LEU A 206 2.44 18.90 -5.83
CA LEU A 206 1.81 17.59 -5.62
C LEU A 206 0.29 17.62 -5.77
N ASN A 207 -0.38 18.63 -5.17
CA ASN A 207 -1.83 18.68 -4.97
C ASN A 207 -2.52 19.85 -5.70
N GLY A 208 -1.75 20.71 -6.38
CA GLY A 208 -2.28 21.92 -6.98
C GLY A 208 -2.49 23.07 -5.97
N ASN A 209 -2.98 24.19 -6.46
CA ASN A 209 -3.19 25.40 -5.64
C ASN A 209 -4.66 25.55 -5.23
N PRO A 210 -5.03 25.21 -3.99
CA PRO A 210 -6.43 25.27 -3.54
C PRO A 210 -7.00 26.71 -3.53
N SER A 211 -6.14 27.72 -3.46
CA SER A 211 -6.56 29.12 -3.50
C SER A 211 -6.99 29.57 -4.90
N LEU A 212 -6.37 29.02 -5.94
CA LEU A 212 -6.74 29.26 -7.34
C LEU A 212 -7.99 28.44 -7.68
N THR A 213 -8.01 27.18 -7.32
CA THR A 213 -9.15 26.28 -7.58
C THR A 213 -10.45 26.84 -6.98
N LYS A 214 -10.41 27.35 -5.74
CA LYS A 214 -11.59 27.97 -5.09
C LYS A 214 -12.09 29.24 -5.82
N ARG A 215 -11.27 29.85 -6.67
CA ARG A 215 -11.61 31.05 -7.43
C ARG A 215 -11.83 30.78 -8.92
N GLU A 216 -11.88 29.47 -9.28
CA GLU A 216 -12.06 29.04 -10.69
C GLU A 216 -10.98 29.61 -11.62
N VAL A 217 -9.77 29.84 -11.09
CA VAL A 217 -8.64 30.30 -11.86
C VAL A 217 -7.89 29.09 -12.40
N GLU A 218 -7.70 29.05 -13.71
CA GLU A 218 -6.90 28.03 -14.38
C GLU A 218 -5.48 27.99 -13.82
N SER A 219 -4.99 26.80 -13.52
CA SER A 219 -3.62 26.57 -13.07
C SER A 219 -3.02 25.37 -13.81
N ALA A 220 -1.69 25.29 -13.85
CA ALA A 220 -1.03 24.10 -14.35
C ALA A 220 -1.49 22.87 -13.55
N PRO A 221 -1.64 21.69 -14.20
CA PRO A 221 -2.03 20.48 -13.53
C PRO A 221 -0.99 20.07 -12.47
N SER A 222 -1.46 19.58 -11.34
CA SER A 222 -0.63 19.01 -10.29
C SER A 222 -0.15 17.61 -10.67
N LEU A 223 0.83 17.07 -9.94
CA LEU A 223 1.23 15.67 -10.08
C LEU A 223 0.04 14.73 -9.89
N GLY A 224 -0.82 15.02 -8.90
CA GLY A 224 -2.04 14.25 -8.66
C GLY A 224 -2.99 14.24 -9.86
N ASP A 225 -3.17 15.38 -10.53
CA ASP A 225 -4.01 15.47 -11.73
C ASP A 225 -3.42 14.68 -12.90
N VAL A 226 -2.11 14.82 -13.16
CA VAL A 226 -1.39 14.11 -14.24
C VAL A 226 -1.47 12.59 -14.01
N ILE A 227 -1.16 12.12 -12.81
CA ILE A 227 -1.22 10.70 -12.45
C ILE A 227 -2.66 10.18 -12.53
N GLY A 228 -3.63 10.96 -12.09
CA GLY A 228 -5.06 10.60 -12.16
C GLY A 228 -5.53 10.39 -13.61
N LEU A 229 -5.22 11.30 -14.50
CA LEU A 229 -5.55 11.19 -15.93
C LEU A 229 -4.81 10.03 -16.61
N LEU A 230 -3.53 9.87 -16.31
CA LEU A 230 -2.69 8.80 -16.85
C LEU A 230 -3.21 7.42 -16.47
N THR A 231 -3.45 7.19 -15.17
CA THR A 231 -3.94 5.91 -14.67
C THR A 231 -5.35 5.61 -15.14
N TRP A 232 -6.23 6.62 -15.16
CA TRP A 232 -7.57 6.46 -15.70
C TRP A 232 -7.54 6.05 -17.17
N GLY A 233 -6.68 6.68 -17.98
CA GLY A 233 -6.45 6.35 -19.36
C GLY A 233 -5.93 4.91 -19.52
N ALA A 234 -4.78 4.61 -18.92
CA ALA A 234 -4.09 3.32 -19.07
C ALA A 234 -4.92 2.12 -18.58
N TRP A 235 -5.58 2.23 -17.44
CA TRP A 235 -6.34 1.10 -16.89
C TRP A 235 -7.70 0.86 -17.55
N ASN A 236 -8.23 1.83 -18.27
CA ASN A 236 -9.50 1.70 -18.99
C ASN A 236 -9.33 1.50 -20.50
N HIS A 237 -8.20 1.89 -21.06
CA HIS A 237 -7.91 1.70 -22.48
C HIS A 237 -7.50 0.25 -22.76
N ARG A 238 -7.92 -0.28 -23.93
CA ARG A 238 -7.70 -1.68 -24.34
C ARG A 238 -6.89 -1.79 -25.64
N GLY A 239 -6.23 -0.75 -26.06
CA GLY A 239 -5.41 -0.68 -27.26
C GLY A 239 -4.00 -0.19 -26.96
N ALA A 240 -3.23 0.13 -28.00
CA ALA A 240 -1.94 0.78 -27.87
C ALA A 240 -2.08 2.16 -27.21
N PRO A 241 -1.08 2.62 -26.42
CA PRO A 241 -1.13 3.91 -25.77
C PRO A 241 -1.27 5.05 -26.81
N THR A 242 -2.09 6.02 -26.50
CA THR A 242 -2.23 7.22 -27.34
C THR A 242 -1.05 8.17 -27.14
N GLY A 243 -0.83 9.09 -28.07
CA GLY A 243 0.19 10.14 -27.91
C GLY A 243 0.01 10.95 -26.63
N THR A 244 -1.23 11.26 -26.26
CA THR A 244 -1.55 11.94 -25.00
C THR A 244 -1.12 11.13 -23.77
N MET A 245 -1.35 9.82 -23.78
CA MET A 245 -0.96 8.94 -22.66
C MET A 245 0.57 8.88 -22.52
N ASN A 246 1.30 8.81 -23.64
CA ASN A 246 2.76 8.83 -23.62
C ASN A 246 3.29 10.15 -23.06
N ASN A 247 2.73 11.28 -23.49
CA ASN A 247 3.11 12.61 -22.97
C ASN A 247 2.83 12.72 -21.46
N LEU A 248 1.64 12.27 -21.02
CA LEU A 248 1.30 12.26 -19.58
C LEU A 248 2.26 11.39 -18.75
N LEU A 249 2.72 10.26 -19.29
CA LEU A 249 3.71 9.42 -18.59
C LEU A 249 5.05 10.12 -18.47
N GLU A 250 5.48 10.83 -19.51
CA GLU A 250 6.73 11.60 -19.48
C GLU A 250 6.63 12.79 -18.53
N ASP A 251 5.54 13.56 -18.58
CA ASP A 251 5.28 14.65 -17.64
C ASP A 251 5.25 14.14 -16.19
N ALA A 252 4.58 13.01 -15.93
CA ALA A 252 4.55 12.40 -14.62
C ALA A 252 5.95 12.04 -14.10
N ARG A 253 6.81 11.47 -14.95
CA ARG A 253 8.19 11.11 -14.60
C ARG A 253 9.01 12.34 -14.21
N LEU A 254 8.91 13.41 -15.00
CA LEU A 254 9.61 14.68 -14.73
C LEU A 254 9.13 15.29 -13.41
N MET A 255 7.82 15.37 -13.20
CA MET A 255 7.24 15.93 -11.98
C MET A 255 7.58 15.08 -10.74
N ILE A 256 7.59 13.74 -10.84
CA ILE A 256 8.01 12.86 -9.75
C ILE A 256 9.49 13.10 -9.40
N SER A 257 10.36 13.20 -10.40
CA SER A 257 11.79 13.45 -10.20
C SER A 257 12.05 14.80 -9.52
N ASP A 258 11.34 15.84 -9.95
CA ASP A 258 11.43 17.17 -9.33
C ASP A 258 10.90 17.13 -7.88
N ALA A 259 9.75 16.52 -7.66
CA ALA A 259 9.18 16.36 -6.32
C ALA A 259 10.10 15.59 -5.37
N GLN A 260 10.73 14.49 -5.83
CA GLN A 260 11.71 13.74 -5.05
C GLN A 260 12.91 14.61 -4.68
N THR A 261 13.46 15.36 -5.66
CA THR A 261 14.61 16.24 -5.41
C THR A 261 14.30 17.34 -4.38
N GLN A 262 13.08 17.91 -4.44
CA GLN A 262 12.65 18.90 -3.45
C GLN A 262 12.43 18.27 -2.08
N LEU A 263 11.81 17.10 -2.03
CA LEU A 263 11.53 16.36 -0.80
C LEU A 263 12.83 15.98 -0.07
N ASP A 264 13.83 15.47 -0.79
CA ASP A 264 15.13 15.09 -0.22
C ASP A 264 15.81 16.29 0.47
N LYS A 265 15.80 17.47 -0.17
CA LYS A 265 16.33 18.71 0.43
C LYS A 265 15.58 19.14 1.69
N ILE A 266 14.26 18.92 1.72
CA ILE A 266 13.45 19.25 2.89
C ILE A 266 13.74 18.27 4.02
N ILE A 267 13.89 16.97 3.73
CA ILE A 267 14.28 15.94 4.70
C ILE A 267 15.63 16.30 5.33
N GLU A 268 16.66 16.56 4.52
CA GLU A 268 17.96 16.99 5.02
C GLU A 268 17.88 18.21 5.96
N SER A 269 16.99 19.16 5.64
CA SER A 269 16.79 20.36 6.45
C SER A 269 16.06 20.08 7.76
N VAL A 270 15.10 19.15 7.78
CA VAL A 270 14.41 18.68 9.00
C VAL A 270 15.37 17.93 9.88
N ASP A 271 16.12 16.96 9.34
CA ASP A 271 17.09 16.15 10.06
C ASP A 271 18.16 17.04 10.73
N ALA A 272 18.69 18.01 10.00
CA ALA A 272 19.67 18.94 10.53
C ALA A 272 19.10 19.79 11.70
N LEU A 273 17.84 20.20 11.61
CA LEU A 273 17.18 20.97 12.66
C LEU A 273 16.87 20.11 13.88
N GLU A 274 16.48 18.84 13.67
CA GLU A 274 16.26 17.87 14.75
C GLU A 274 17.53 17.56 15.53
N GLU A 275 18.63 17.27 14.83
CA GLU A 275 19.92 17.01 15.47
C GLU A 275 20.37 18.21 16.32
N LYS A 276 20.15 19.41 15.81
CA LYS A 276 20.43 20.64 16.57
C LYS A 276 19.53 20.79 17.79
N ALA A 277 18.25 20.48 17.67
CA ALA A 277 17.30 20.52 18.78
C ALA A 277 17.65 19.50 19.88
N LYS A 278 18.02 18.27 19.47
CA LYS A 278 18.48 17.21 20.41
C LYS A 278 19.74 17.61 21.16
N ALA A 279 20.64 18.38 20.55
CA ALA A 279 21.86 18.85 21.18
C ALA A 279 21.61 19.98 22.21
N GLN A 280 20.46 20.65 22.16
CA GLN A 280 20.09 21.76 23.03
C GLN A 280 19.21 21.35 24.23
N GLY A 281 18.58 20.17 24.16
CA GLY A 281 17.65 19.63 25.18
C GLY A 281 18.11 18.41 25.83
#